data_08776f3b408bafc4e7213563e4af8fe4
#
_entry.id   08776f3b408bafc4e7213563e4af8fe4
#
_cell.length_a   1.000
_cell.length_b   1.000
_cell.length_c   1.000
_cell.angle_alpha   90.00
_cell.angle_beta   90.00
_cell.angle_gamma   90.00
#
_symmetry.space_group_name_H-M   'P 1'
#
loop_
_entity.id
_entity.type
_entity.pdbx_description
1 polymer ?
#
loop_
_entity_poly.entity_id
_entity_poly.type
_entity_poly.pdbx_seq_one_letter_code
_entity_poly.pdbx_strand_id
1 'polypeptide(L)'
;MTWSKSLTALAIVFFVSGLYDTFGGFYYSFLVGIGKSIDTPPTHQFYALFIASFLFCFAYLQFMSAFNIRRYLLNVGVVIIGRVFYVILLLLFIILVDGFPKTFLPTAIVDSVWTILYIVLVLFSDEVRFRDLFLPKRGEP
;
A
#
# COMPACT_ATOMS: atom_id res chain seq x y z
N MET A 1 15.90 21.52 -9.01
CA MET A 1 14.45 21.57 -9.23
C MET A 1 13.78 21.32 -7.90
N THR A 2 13.16 22.32 -7.28
CA THR A 2 12.47 22.20 -6.00
C THR A 2 11.10 21.54 -6.21
N TRP A 3 10.74 20.60 -5.35
CA TRP A 3 9.43 19.97 -5.36
C TRP A 3 8.38 20.94 -4.76
N SER A 4 7.16 20.88 -5.27
CA SER A 4 6.03 21.58 -4.62
C SER A 4 5.77 21.00 -3.24
N LYS A 5 5.07 21.76 -2.39
CA LYS A 5 4.72 21.30 -1.04
C LYS A 5 3.85 20.03 -1.08
N SER A 6 2.91 19.95 -2.04
CA SER A 6 2.04 18.78 -2.22
C SER A 6 2.82 17.55 -2.66
N LEU A 7 3.79 17.70 -3.56
CA LEU A 7 4.63 16.60 -4.01
C LEU A 7 5.55 16.10 -2.89
N THR A 8 6.11 17.04 -2.10
CA THR A 8 6.92 16.71 -0.93
C THR A 8 6.09 15.96 0.13
N ALA A 9 4.87 16.43 0.40
CA ALA A 9 3.96 15.76 1.32
C ALA A 9 3.61 14.33 0.82
N LEU A 10 3.33 14.17 -0.47
CA LEU A 10 3.07 12.87 -1.07
C LEU A 10 4.28 11.93 -0.91
N ALA A 11 5.50 12.42 -1.13
CA ALA A 11 6.73 11.64 -0.94
C ALA A 11 6.89 11.18 0.51
N ILE A 12 6.63 12.06 1.48
CA ILE A 12 6.69 11.73 2.91
C ILE A 12 5.66 10.65 3.25
N VAL A 13 4.42 10.81 2.78
CA VAL A 13 3.35 9.84 3.03
C VAL A 13 3.69 8.48 2.43
N PHE A 14 4.25 8.44 1.20
CA PHE A 14 4.74 7.21 0.58
C PHE A 14 5.87 6.56 1.38
N PHE A 15 6.80 7.36 1.88
CA PHE A 15 7.90 6.85 2.69
C PHE A 15 7.39 6.24 4.02
N VAL A 16 6.51 6.94 4.74
CA VAL A 16 5.97 6.47 6.02
C VAL A 16 5.12 5.22 5.84
N SER A 17 4.30 5.17 4.80
CA SER A 17 3.52 3.96 4.51
C SER A 17 4.39 2.79 4.05
N GLY A 18 5.52 3.05 3.36
CA GLY A 18 6.52 2.04 3.05
C GLY A 18 7.15 1.43 4.30
N LEU A 19 7.42 2.24 5.32
CA LEU A 19 7.85 1.74 6.62
C LEU A 19 6.77 0.88 7.27
N TYR A 20 5.50 1.32 7.24
CA TYR A 20 4.39 0.54 7.77
C TYR A 20 4.29 -0.85 7.10
N ASP A 21 4.35 -0.92 5.77
CA ASP A 21 4.32 -2.19 5.05
C ASP A 21 5.57 -3.05 5.33
N THR A 22 6.74 -2.43 5.51
CA THR A 22 7.96 -3.13 5.92
C THR A 22 7.79 -3.79 7.30
N PHE A 23 7.27 -3.05 8.27
CA PHE A 23 6.97 -3.60 9.60
C PHE A 23 5.93 -4.72 9.54
N GLY A 24 4.88 -4.56 8.73
CA GLY A 24 3.90 -5.60 8.45
C GLY A 24 4.54 -6.86 7.85
N GLY A 25 5.44 -6.69 6.88
CA GLY A 25 6.20 -7.78 6.27
C GLY A 25 7.02 -8.56 7.31
N PHE A 26 7.73 -7.87 8.18
CA PHE A 26 8.47 -8.51 9.29
C PHE A 26 7.54 -9.20 10.28
N TYR A 27 6.43 -8.54 10.65
CA TYR A 27 5.45 -9.12 11.56
C TYR A 27 4.92 -10.45 11.03
N TYR A 28 4.46 -10.50 9.77
CA TYR A 28 3.94 -11.72 9.18
C TYR A 28 5.03 -12.78 8.94
N SER A 29 6.25 -12.38 8.57
CA SER A 29 7.35 -13.34 8.38
C SER A 29 7.77 -14.01 9.68
N PHE A 30 8.01 -13.25 10.72
CA PHE A 30 8.69 -13.75 11.93
C PHE A 30 7.74 -14.07 13.06
N LEU A 31 6.74 -13.23 13.32
CA LEU A 31 5.82 -13.46 14.44
C LEU A 31 4.69 -14.43 14.07
N VAL A 32 4.10 -14.28 12.89
CA VAL A 32 3.02 -15.16 12.45
C VAL A 32 3.57 -16.41 11.74
N GLY A 33 4.54 -16.24 10.83
CA GLY A 33 5.07 -17.34 10.01
C GLY A 33 5.96 -18.30 10.78
N ILE A 34 6.99 -17.80 11.46
CA ILE A 34 7.99 -18.61 12.16
C ILE A 34 7.63 -18.80 13.63
N GLY A 35 7.17 -17.76 14.31
CA GLY A 35 6.95 -17.73 15.74
C GLY A 35 5.82 -18.62 16.24
N LYS A 36 4.85 -18.98 15.40
CA LYS A 36 3.66 -19.79 15.74
C LYS A 36 2.88 -19.31 16.97
N SER A 37 3.16 -18.09 17.45
CA SER A 37 2.72 -17.61 18.76
C SER A 37 1.38 -16.90 18.73
N ILE A 38 0.75 -16.74 17.56
CA ILE A 38 -0.46 -15.96 17.40
C ILE A 38 -1.52 -16.83 16.74
N ASP A 39 -2.60 -17.14 17.47
CA ASP A 39 -3.84 -17.76 17.00
C ASP A 39 -4.63 -16.78 16.09
N THR A 40 -3.92 -16.00 15.30
CA THR A 40 -4.52 -15.06 14.36
C THR A 40 -4.35 -15.57 12.93
N PRO A 41 -5.40 -15.51 12.11
CA PRO A 41 -5.26 -15.77 10.67
C PRO A 41 -4.16 -14.86 10.06
N PRO A 42 -3.39 -15.41 9.11
CA PRO A 42 -3.58 -16.68 8.43
C PRO A 42 -3.07 -17.86 9.25
N THR A 43 -3.86 -18.91 9.35
CA THR A 43 -3.52 -20.12 10.11
C THR A 43 -2.44 -20.97 9.48
N HIS A 44 -2.16 -20.79 8.19
CA HIS A 44 -1.16 -21.53 7.47
C HIS A 44 0.08 -20.66 7.17
N GLN A 45 1.26 -21.17 7.49
CA GLN A 45 2.54 -20.47 7.31
C GLN A 45 2.77 -19.96 5.87
N PHE A 46 2.27 -20.68 4.87
CA PHE A 46 2.35 -20.26 3.47
C PHE A 46 1.65 -18.91 3.24
N TYR A 47 0.47 -18.72 3.82
CA TYR A 47 -0.26 -17.44 3.67
C TYR A 47 0.45 -16.29 4.38
N ALA A 48 1.07 -16.57 5.54
CA ALA A 48 1.87 -15.57 6.24
C ALA A 48 3.06 -15.12 5.39
N LEU A 49 3.79 -16.07 4.78
CA LEU A 49 4.89 -15.78 3.87
C LEU A 49 4.41 -15.01 2.63
N PHE A 50 3.27 -15.41 2.06
CA PHE A 50 2.70 -14.74 0.90
C PHE A 50 2.32 -13.28 1.20
N ILE A 51 1.64 -13.03 2.32
CA ILE A 51 1.30 -11.67 2.78
C ILE A 51 2.58 -10.85 3.02
N ALA A 52 3.57 -11.42 3.70
CA ALA A 52 4.84 -10.76 3.96
C ALA A 52 5.55 -10.35 2.66
N SER A 53 5.61 -11.26 1.68
CA SER A 53 6.23 -10.99 0.38
C SER A 53 5.53 -9.85 -0.36
N PHE A 54 4.19 -9.82 -0.31
CA PHE A 54 3.39 -8.75 -0.90
C PHE A 54 3.68 -7.41 -0.22
N LEU A 55 3.72 -7.37 1.12
CA LEU A 55 4.01 -6.17 1.88
C LEU A 55 5.42 -5.62 1.57
N PHE A 56 6.43 -6.49 1.46
CA PHE A 56 7.77 -6.06 1.06
C PHE A 56 7.81 -5.52 -0.38
N CYS A 57 7.11 -6.13 -1.32
CA CYS A 57 6.99 -5.60 -2.67
C CYS A 57 6.33 -4.22 -2.69
N PHE A 58 5.24 -4.04 -1.94
CA PHE A 58 4.57 -2.76 -1.82
C PHE A 58 5.45 -1.71 -1.15
N ALA A 59 6.15 -2.06 -0.07
CA ALA A 59 7.11 -1.19 0.58
C ALA A 59 8.20 -0.72 -0.40
N TYR A 60 8.75 -1.62 -1.20
CA TYR A 60 9.73 -1.28 -2.22
C TYR A 60 9.19 -0.27 -3.25
N LEU A 61 7.99 -0.51 -3.80
CA LEU A 61 7.36 0.41 -4.74
C LEU A 61 7.13 1.80 -4.11
N GLN A 62 6.76 1.83 -2.84
CA GLN A 62 6.54 3.07 -2.09
C GLN A 62 7.83 3.83 -1.85
N PHE A 63 8.91 3.16 -1.43
CA PHE A 63 10.21 3.81 -1.27
C PHE A 63 10.74 4.37 -2.59
N MET A 64 10.67 3.59 -3.69
CA MET A 64 11.07 4.07 -4.99
C MET A 64 10.27 5.31 -5.41
N SER A 65 8.97 5.32 -5.16
CA SER A 65 8.12 6.48 -5.43
C SER A 65 8.47 7.67 -4.55
N ALA A 66 8.71 7.46 -3.25
CA ALA A 66 9.07 8.51 -2.30
C ALA A 66 10.37 9.23 -2.70
N PHE A 67 11.36 8.51 -3.24
CA PHE A 67 12.61 9.11 -3.68
C PHE A 67 12.47 9.94 -4.98
N ASN A 68 11.56 9.56 -5.89
CA ASN A 68 11.33 10.32 -7.11
C ASN A 68 9.94 10.06 -7.72
N ILE A 69 8.93 10.75 -7.20
CA ILE A 69 7.53 10.57 -7.62
C ILE A 69 7.35 10.81 -9.11
N ARG A 70 7.99 11.85 -9.67
CA ARG A 70 7.83 12.19 -11.09
C ARG A 70 8.31 11.06 -12.01
N ARG A 71 9.36 10.34 -11.62
CA ARG A 71 9.90 9.21 -12.37
C ARG A 71 9.05 7.94 -12.20
N TYR A 72 8.48 7.74 -11.02
CA TYR A 72 7.81 6.49 -10.65
C TYR A 72 6.30 6.64 -10.52
N LEU A 73 5.69 7.47 -11.37
CA LEU A 73 4.24 7.72 -11.36
C LEU A 73 3.39 6.44 -11.46
N LEU A 74 3.81 5.49 -12.31
CA LEU A 74 3.12 4.20 -12.43
C LEU A 74 3.16 3.39 -11.12
N ASN A 75 4.26 3.45 -10.37
CA ASN A 75 4.34 2.79 -9.06
C ASN A 75 3.34 3.41 -8.08
N VAL A 76 3.20 4.74 -8.09
CA VAL A 76 2.19 5.46 -7.29
C VAL A 76 0.80 4.94 -7.65
N GLY A 77 0.49 4.83 -8.94
CA GLY A 77 -0.78 4.28 -9.43
C GLY A 77 -1.02 2.84 -8.98
N VAL A 78 -0.02 1.97 -9.11
CA VAL A 78 -0.10 0.57 -8.68
C VAL A 78 -0.38 0.45 -7.18
N VAL A 79 0.30 1.24 -6.35
CA VAL A 79 0.09 1.25 -4.90
C VAL A 79 -1.33 1.70 -4.56
N ILE A 80 -1.82 2.77 -5.17
CA ILE A 80 -3.20 3.26 -4.95
C ILE A 80 -4.22 2.20 -5.33
N ILE A 81 -4.14 1.63 -6.55
CA ILE A 81 -5.06 0.61 -7.02
C ILE A 81 -5.02 -0.63 -6.11
N GLY A 82 -3.82 -1.11 -5.78
CA GLY A 82 -3.66 -2.30 -4.96
C GLY A 82 -4.30 -2.14 -3.58
N ARG A 83 -4.15 -0.98 -2.93
CA ARG A 83 -4.82 -0.71 -1.65
C ARG A 83 -6.33 -0.57 -1.79
N VAL A 84 -6.82 0.10 -2.85
CA VAL A 84 -8.26 0.19 -3.13
C VAL A 84 -8.86 -1.22 -3.27
N PHE A 85 -8.25 -2.07 -4.09
CA PHE A 85 -8.73 -3.45 -4.26
C PHE A 85 -8.67 -4.25 -2.96
N TYR A 86 -7.57 -4.14 -2.20
CA TYR A 86 -7.45 -4.81 -0.92
C TYR A 86 -8.58 -4.41 0.04
N VAL A 87 -8.82 -3.11 0.21
CA VAL A 87 -9.86 -2.60 1.10
C VAL A 87 -11.25 -3.08 0.65
N ILE A 88 -11.57 -2.95 -0.64
CA ILE A 88 -12.87 -3.38 -1.18
C ILE A 88 -13.08 -4.87 -0.96
N LEU A 89 -12.11 -5.70 -1.36
CA LEU A 89 -12.21 -7.14 -1.22
C LEU A 89 -12.33 -7.55 0.24
N LEU A 90 -11.51 -6.97 1.13
CA LEU A 90 -11.54 -7.29 2.54
C LEU A 90 -12.89 -6.95 3.17
N LEU A 91 -13.44 -5.78 2.88
CA LEU A 91 -14.76 -5.39 3.38
C LEU A 91 -15.87 -6.28 2.82
N LEU A 92 -15.81 -6.63 1.53
CA LEU A 92 -16.76 -7.58 0.94
C LEU A 92 -16.71 -8.95 1.64
N PHE A 93 -15.51 -9.46 1.91
CA PHE A 93 -15.36 -10.74 2.61
C PHE A 93 -15.87 -10.69 4.06
N ILE A 94 -15.59 -9.59 4.78
CA ILE A 94 -16.10 -9.38 6.15
C ILE A 94 -17.65 -9.39 6.18
N ILE A 95 -18.28 -8.85 5.13
CA ILE A 95 -19.75 -8.71 5.06
C ILE A 95 -20.42 -9.99 4.54
N LEU A 96 -19.84 -10.63 3.52
CA LEU A 96 -20.50 -11.68 2.76
C LEU A 96 -20.11 -13.10 3.18
N VAL A 97 -18.98 -13.27 3.89
CA VAL A 97 -18.48 -14.59 4.27
C VAL A 97 -18.66 -14.79 5.77
N ASP A 98 -19.56 -15.70 6.14
CA ASP A 98 -19.79 -16.07 7.52
C ASP A 98 -18.51 -16.65 8.16
N GLY A 99 -18.17 -16.15 9.34
CA GLY A 99 -16.96 -16.58 10.06
C GLY A 99 -15.64 -15.98 9.56
N PHE A 100 -15.68 -15.05 8.59
CA PHE A 100 -14.46 -14.35 8.18
C PHE A 100 -13.85 -13.55 9.34
N PRO A 101 -12.53 -13.64 9.57
CA PRO A 101 -11.90 -13.01 10.73
C PRO A 101 -12.00 -11.49 10.73
N LYS A 102 -12.73 -10.93 11.68
CA LYS A 102 -12.86 -9.47 11.85
C LYS A 102 -11.57 -8.82 12.37
N THR A 103 -10.58 -9.61 12.74
CA THR A 103 -9.24 -9.14 13.15
C THR A 103 -8.49 -8.38 12.05
N PHE A 104 -8.91 -8.52 10.79
CA PHE A 104 -8.38 -7.75 9.67
C PHE A 104 -9.03 -6.36 9.49
N LEU A 105 -10.09 -6.04 10.23
CA LEU A 105 -10.76 -4.74 10.12
C LEU A 105 -9.82 -3.55 10.42
N PRO A 106 -8.94 -3.59 11.44
CA PRO A 106 -7.98 -2.51 11.67
C PRO A 106 -7.05 -2.26 10.47
N THR A 107 -6.61 -3.30 9.77
CA THR A 107 -5.78 -3.13 8.57
C THR A 107 -6.56 -2.46 7.44
N ALA A 108 -7.84 -2.82 7.24
CA ALA A 108 -8.70 -2.16 6.27
C ALA A 108 -8.85 -0.66 6.56
N ILE A 109 -9.01 -0.29 7.83
CA ILE A 109 -9.13 1.12 8.24
C ILE A 109 -7.83 1.87 7.94
N VAL A 110 -6.68 1.32 8.33
CA VAL A 110 -5.38 1.95 8.09
C VAL A 110 -5.10 2.07 6.60
N ASP A 111 -5.36 1.04 5.81
CA ASP A 111 -5.18 1.09 4.35
C ASP A 111 -6.14 2.06 3.66
N SER A 112 -7.35 2.23 4.19
CA SER A 112 -8.29 3.26 3.72
C SER A 112 -7.74 4.66 3.97
N VAL A 113 -7.17 4.92 5.15
CA VAL A 113 -6.55 6.20 5.49
C VAL A 113 -5.39 6.51 4.53
N TRP A 114 -4.47 5.56 4.31
CA TRP A 114 -3.37 5.73 3.36
C TRP A 114 -3.89 6.01 1.95
N THR A 115 -4.87 5.25 1.49
CA THR A 115 -5.47 5.41 0.16
C THR A 115 -6.07 6.81 -0.04
N ILE A 116 -6.85 7.28 0.94
CA ILE A 116 -7.44 8.62 0.90
C ILE A 116 -6.35 9.70 0.87
N LEU A 117 -5.32 9.58 1.71
CA LEU A 117 -4.21 10.52 1.72
C LEU A 117 -3.49 10.59 0.37
N TYR A 118 -3.22 9.45 -0.26
CA TYR A 118 -2.59 9.43 -1.59
C TYR A 118 -3.46 10.11 -2.64
N ILE A 119 -4.74 9.77 -2.71
CA ILE A 119 -5.67 10.34 -3.69
C ILE A 119 -5.78 11.85 -3.49
N VAL A 120 -5.98 12.30 -2.26
CA VAL A 120 -6.10 13.72 -1.93
C VAL A 120 -4.83 14.48 -2.31
N LEU A 121 -3.65 13.99 -1.93
CA LEU A 121 -2.38 14.65 -2.25
C LEU A 121 -2.09 14.69 -3.75
N VAL A 122 -2.47 13.65 -4.49
CA VAL A 122 -2.36 13.65 -5.96
C VAL A 122 -3.31 14.67 -6.58
N LEU A 123 -4.58 14.74 -6.12
CA LEU A 123 -5.57 15.68 -6.65
C LEU A 123 -5.19 17.14 -6.38
N PHE A 124 -4.54 17.42 -5.25
CA PHE A 124 -4.03 18.75 -4.90
C PHE A 124 -2.64 19.05 -5.47
N SER A 125 -2.06 18.14 -6.24
CA SER A 125 -0.77 18.34 -6.88
C SER A 125 -0.95 18.97 -8.26
N ASP A 126 -0.37 20.15 -8.47
CA ASP A 126 -0.32 20.79 -9.80
C ASP A 126 0.66 20.09 -10.76
N GLU A 127 1.53 19.23 -10.23
CA GLU A 127 2.62 18.62 -10.98
C GLU A 127 2.31 17.21 -11.48
N VAL A 128 1.34 16.52 -10.85
CA VAL A 128 0.97 15.14 -11.14
C VAL A 128 -0.51 15.08 -11.48
N ARG A 129 -0.81 14.68 -12.70
CA ARG A 129 -2.19 14.45 -13.10
C ARG A 129 -2.59 13.03 -12.76
N PHE A 130 -3.79 12.83 -12.24
CA PHE A 130 -4.31 11.51 -11.88
C PHE A 130 -4.24 10.51 -13.05
N ARG A 131 -4.45 10.98 -14.27
CA ARG A 131 -4.31 10.17 -15.50
C ARG A 131 -2.90 9.61 -15.68
N ASP A 132 -1.86 10.37 -15.34
CA ASP A 132 -0.46 9.99 -15.56
C ASP A 132 0.00 8.86 -14.63
N LEU A 133 -0.80 8.55 -13.59
CA LEU A 133 -0.57 7.42 -12.70
C LEU A 133 -0.87 6.06 -13.35
N PHE A 134 -1.73 6.05 -14.39
CA PHE A 134 -2.26 4.80 -14.96
C PHE A 134 -1.93 4.63 -16.43
N LEU A 135 -1.52 5.69 -17.11
CA LEU A 135 -1.20 5.65 -18.52
C LEU A 135 0.25 6.10 -18.74
N PRO A 136 1.12 5.22 -19.28
CA PRO A 136 2.47 5.63 -19.65
C PRO A 136 2.41 6.73 -20.71
N LYS A 137 3.19 7.77 -20.53
CA LYS A 137 3.35 8.80 -21.56
C LYS A 137 3.94 8.15 -22.81
N ARG A 138 3.19 8.14 -23.90
CA ARG A 138 3.70 7.66 -25.19
C ARG A 138 4.81 8.62 -25.67
N GLY A 139 6.03 8.13 -25.80
CA GLY A 139 7.07 8.78 -26.58
C GLY A 139 8.11 9.61 -25.83
N GLU A 140 8.23 9.49 -24.52
CA GLU A 140 9.45 9.95 -23.83
C GLU A 140 10.37 8.73 -23.62
N PRO A 141 11.62 8.76 -24.22
CA PRO A 141 12.61 7.70 -24.01
C PRO A 141 13.12 7.68 -22.56
#